data_7d2cd9ca83ae0ca8d2a6f334917df44e
#
_entry.id   7d2cd9ca83ae0ca8d2a6f334917df44e
#
_cell.length_a   1.000
_cell.length_b   1.000
_cell.length_c   1.000
_cell.angle_alpha   90.00
_cell.angle_beta   90.00
_cell.angle_gamma   90.00
#
_symmetry.space_group_name_H-M   'P 1'
#
loop_
_entity.id
_entity.type
_entity.pdbx_description
1 polymer ?
#
loop_
_entity_poly.entity_id
_entity_poly.type
_entity_poly.pdbx_seq_one_letter_code
_entity_poly.pdbx_strand_id
1 'polypeptide(L)'
;DGKSDSNGKILPDRICKNHLGGTLKGICENLDYIEKLGINCIYLNPIFEAASYHKYDTIDYFEIDPCLGNKADLKELVQQCHKRGIRVILDGVFNHCGADFFAFRDVRQKGKASRYYNWFYHLPETIQYADPPDYEAFAYVKEMPKLNTGNPEVVEYLCNVGTYWIREADIDGWRLDVANEINHEFWRAFRHAVRAVKEDIFLIGEIWEEAGIWLQGDQFDSTMNYTFSYLCRDFFGKGELSVSEFDAQMQRMIYRYPWQGSLAQMNFLDSHDIPRFLSYCNGNRKRMELAFFYLFMGVGVPSVFYGDEVYIDGMKELEYRAAMDWQAVMEQQAENNRLQGNLAEKFSCWIALRKEHVALRKGNYRTIYCNDMMGV
;
A
#
# COMPACT_ATOMS: atom_id res chain seq x y z
N ASP A 1 -18.78 -1.12 14.44
CA ASP A 1 -18.29 -1.97 15.53
C ASP A 1 -17.65 -3.28 15.02
N GLY A 2 -17.43 -3.43 13.72
CA GLY A 2 -16.72 -4.52 13.06
C GLY A 2 -17.35 -5.93 13.17
N LYS A 3 -18.57 -6.02 13.68
CA LYS A 3 -19.31 -7.28 13.83
C LYS A 3 -20.43 -7.49 12.83
N SER A 4 -20.67 -6.54 11.97
CA SER A 4 -21.66 -6.60 10.91
C SER A 4 -21.06 -6.15 9.58
N ASP A 5 -21.58 -6.69 8.47
CA ASP A 5 -21.23 -6.20 7.13
C ASP A 5 -21.84 -4.81 6.87
N SER A 6 -21.50 -4.22 5.72
CA SER A 6 -22.01 -2.92 5.29
C SER A 6 -23.55 -2.82 5.23
N ASN A 7 -24.27 -3.95 5.25
CA ASN A 7 -25.72 -4.06 5.26
C ASN A 7 -26.28 -4.37 6.65
N GLY A 8 -25.46 -4.36 7.69
CA GLY A 8 -25.85 -4.65 9.07
C GLY A 8 -25.99 -6.14 9.40
N LYS A 9 -25.57 -7.04 8.50
CA LYS A 9 -25.60 -8.49 8.75
C LYS A 9 -24.47 -8.86 9.69
N ILE A 10 -24.79 -9.56 10.79
CA ILE A 10 -23.80 -10.05 11.76
C ILE A 10 -22.87 -11.04 11.08
N LEU A 11 -21.58 -10.81 11.18
CA LEU A 11 -20.52 -11.65 10.62
C LEU A 11 -20.04 -12.68 11.65
N PRO A 12 -19.55 -13.86 11.20
CA PRO A 12 -18.93 -14.83 12.08
C PRO A 12 -17.76 -14.23 12.86
N ASP A 13 -17.60 -14.55 14.12
CA ASP A 13 -16.54 -14.03 15.01
C ASP A 13 -15.13 -14.17 14.41
N ARG A 14 -14.88 -15.25 13.68
CA ARG A 14 -13.60 -15.48 12.99
C ARG A 14 -13.25 -14.42 11.94
N ILE A 15 -14.28 -13.87 11.26
CA ILE A 15 -14.13 -12.87 10.20
C ILE A 15 -13.98 -11.47 10.81
N CYS A 16 -14.68 -11.25 11.93
CA CYS A 16 -14.70 -9.95 12.61
C CYS A 16 -13.56 -9.75 13.63
N LYS A 17 -12.78 -10.79 13.92
CA LYS A 17 -11.66 -10.68 14.87
C LYS A 17 -10.67 -9.62 14.43
N ASN A 18 -10.43 -8.62 15.29
CA ASN A 18 -9.57 -7.46 15.05
C ASN A 18 -10.05 -6.51 13.92
N HIS A 19 -11.26 -6.66 13.42
CA HIS A 19 -11.83 -5.72 12.44
C HIS A 19 -12.29 -4.44 13.14
N LEU A 20 -11.81 -3.28 12.65
CA LEU A 20 -12.00 -1.97 13.30
C LEU A 20 -13.14 -1.12 12.69
N GLY A 21 -13.92 -1.70 11.77
CA GLY A 21 -15.14 -1.08 11.24
C GLY A 21 -14.95 -0.14 10.06
N GLY A 22 -13.74 -0.03 9.49
CA GLY A 22 -13.50 0.72 8.25
C GLY A 22 -14.23 0.08 7.06
N THR A 23 -14.86 0.89 6.18
CA THR A 23 -15.61 0.41 5.01
C THR A 23 -15.35 1.29 3.79
N LEU A 24 -15.60 0.76 2.59
CA LEU A 24 -15.54 1.52 1.33
C LEU A 24 -16.52 2.70 1.35
N LYS A 25 -17.71 2.49 1.91
CA LYS A 25 -18.71 3.54 2.10
C LYS A 25 -18.23 4.63 3.04
N GLY A 26 -17.57 4.25 4.16
CA GLY A 26 -16.99 5.21 5.10
C GLY A 26 -15.94 6.11 4.45
N ILE A 27 -15.11 5.56 3.54
CA ILE A 27 -14.17 6.38 2.74
C ILE A 27 -14.95 7.33 1.84
N CYS A 28 -15.97 6.83 1.15
CA CYS A 28 -16.81 7.63 0.24
C CYS A 28 -17.46 8.82 0.96
N GLU A 29 -17.97 8.60 2.17
CA GLU A 29 -18.59 9.64 3.03
C GLU A 29 -17.59 10.71 3.50
N ASN A 30 -16.29 10.40 3.50
CA ASN A 30 -15.22 11.31 3.94
C ASN A 30 -14.34 11.84 2.80
N LEU A 31 -14.75 11.70 1.54
CA LEU A 31 -13.98 12.20 0.38
C LEU A 31 -13.76 13.71 0.40
N ASP A 32 -14.67 14.50 0.94
CA ASP A 32 -14.50 15.96 1.05
C ASP A 32 -13.33 16.33 1.97
N TYR A 33 -13.09 15.54 3.03
CA TYR A 33 -11.90 15.68 3.87
C TYR A 33 -10.62 15.36 3.11
N ILE A 34 -10.60 14.26 2.37
CA ILE A 34 -9.45 13.80 1.58
C ILE A 34 -9.14 14.81 0.46
N GLU A 35 -10.16 15.31 -0.23
CA GLU A 35 -10.04 16.36 -1.25
C GLU A 35 -9.48 17.65 -0.68
N LYS A 36 -9.97 18.08 0.50
CA LYS A 36 -9.49 19.28 1.20
C LYS A 36 -8.04 19.18 1.61
N LEU A 37 -7.53 18.00 1.97
CA LEU A 37 -6.09 17.75 2.17
C LEU A 37 -5.29 17.96 0.89
N GLY A 38 -5.93 17.86 -0.27
CA GLY A 38 -5.27 17.97 -1.58
C GLY A 38 -4.79 16.64 -2.16
N ILE A 39 -5.20 15.50 -1.57
CA ILE A 39 -4.87 14.16 -2.05
C ILE A 39 -5.48 13.94 -3.44
N ASN A 40 -4.72 13.33 -4.34
CA ASN A 40 -5.14 13.02 -5.71
C ASN A 40 -5.06 11.54 -6.08
N CYS A 41 -4.71 10.70 -5.12
CA CYS A 41 -4.72 9.25 -5.27
C CYS A 41 -4.96 8.59 -3.92
N ILE A 42 -5.82 7.58 -3.88
CA ILE A 42 -6.05 6.70 -2.71
C ILE A 42 -5.51 5.33 -3.07
N TYR A 43 -4.62 4.78 -2.24
CA TYR A 43 -4.22 3.39 -2.27
C TYR A 43 -4.97 2.66 -1.16
N LEU A 44 -5.71 1.62 -1.52
CA LEU A 44 -6.43 0.75 -0.59
C LEU A 44 -5.61 -0.51 -0.31
N ASN A 45 -5.37 -0.81 0.96
CA ASN A 45 -4.91 -2.13 1.38
C ASN A 45 -5.88 -3.22 0.88
N PRO A 46 -5.53 -4.53 0.96
CA PRO A 46 -6.37 -5.57 0.36
C PRO A 46 -7.83 -5.49 0.80
N ILE A 47 -8.73 -5.57 -0.18
CA ILE A 47 -10.18 -5.45 0.03
C ILE A 47 -10.95 -6.72 -0.36
N PHE A 48 -10.27 -7.73 -0.91
CA PHE A 48 -10.90 -8.96 -1.38
C PHE A 48 -11.26 -9.89 -0.21
N GLU A 49 -12.19 -10.81 -0.45
CA GLU A 49 -12.62 -11.78 0.55
C GLU A 49 -11.43 -12.56 1.09
N ALA A 50 -11.27 -12.55 2.42
CA ALA A 50 -10.15 -13.18 3.11
C ALA A 50 -10.54 -13.63 4.53
N ALA A 51 -9.78 -14.55 5.12
CA ALA A 51 -10.06 -15.06 6.45
C ALA A 51 -9.57 -14.13 7.58
N SER A 52 -8.47 -13.41 7.35
CA SER A 52 -7.85 -12.53 8.34
C SER A 52 -8.40 -11.11 8.28
N TYR A 53 -8.12 -10.32 9.33
CA TYR A 53 -8.47 -8.90 9.38
C TYR A 53 -7.63 -8.06 8.40
N HIS A 54 -6.38 -8.47 8.11
CA HIS A 54 -5.47 -7.75 7.21
C HIS A 54 -5.72 -8.04 5.73
N LYS A 55 -6.47 -9.09 5.39
CA LYS A 55 -6.88 -9.48 4.04
C LYS A 55 -5.77 -9.94 3.08
N TYR A 56 -4.54 -10.16 3.55
CA TYR A 56 -3.46 -10.69 2.72
C TYR A 56 -3.57 -12.19 2.44
N ASP A 57 -4.47 -12.92 3.08
CA ASP A 57 -4.82 -14.33 2.84
C ASP A 57 -6.09 -14.45 1.97
N THR A 58 -6.04 -13.96 0.75
CA THR A 58 -7.17 -13.84 -0.17
C THR A 58 -7.83 -15.21 -0.47
N ILE A 59 -9.14 -15.30 -0.26
CA ILE A 59 -9.97 -16.49 -0.54
C ILE A 59 -10.63 -16.38 -1.91
N ASP A 60 -11.18 -15.21 -2.24
CA ASP A 60 -11.79 -14.95 -3.55
C ASP A 60 -11.31 -13.59 -4.07
N TYR A 61 -10.58 -13.61 -5.19
CA TYR A 61 -10.04 -12.41 -5.84
C TYR A 61 -11.09 -11.61 -6.62
N PHE A 62 -12.29 -12.16 -6.82
CA PHE A 62 -13.36 -11.51 -7.57
C PHE A 62 -14.48 -10.97 -6.66
N GLU A 63 -14.41 -11.20 -5.35
CA GLU A 63 -15.37 -10.70 -4.38
C GLU A 63 -14.71 -9.73 -3.39
N ILE A 64 -15.48 -8.70 -3.01
CA ILE A 64 -15.07 -7.78 -1.93
C ILE A 64 -15.42 -8.43 -0.59
N ASP A 65 -14.52 -8.30 0.38
CA ASP A 65 -14.78 -8.78 1.73
C ASP A 65 -16.02 -8.10 2.33
N PRO A 66 -16.99 -8.89 2.82
CA PRO A 66 -18.25 -8.35 3.32
C PRO A 66 -18.10 -7.41 4.52
N CYS A 67 -16.96 -7.45 5.26
CA CYS A 67 -16.66 -6.48 6.31
C CYS A 67 -16.37 -5.08 5.75
N LEU A 68 -15.93 -4.98 4.50
CA LEU A 68 -15.53 -3.72 3.87
C LEU A 68 -16.61 -3.15 2.95
N GLY A 69 -17.51 -4.00 2.45
CA GLY A 69 -18.56 -3.60 1.54
C GLY A 69 -18.81 -4.62 0.43
N ASN A 70 -19.12 -4.14 -0.74
CA ASN A 70 -19.40 -4.96 -1.93
C ASN A 70 -18.93 -4.26 -3.21
N LYS A 71 -19.09 -4.92 -4.37
CA LYS A 71 -18.67 -4.37 -5.68
C LYS A 71 -19.36 -3.03 -6.03
N ALA A 72 -20.61 -2.86 -5.61
CA ALA A 72 -21.32 -1.58 -5.86
C ALA A 72 -20.72 -0.45 -5.03
N ASP A 73 -20.32 -0.71 -3.77
CA ASP A 73 -19.66 0.26 -2.92
C ASP A 73 -18.30 0.67 -3.49
N LEU A 74 -17.52 -0.28 -4.05
CA LEU A 74 -16.25 0.04 -4.71
C LEU A 74 -16.47 0.89 -5.97
N LYS A 75 -17.45 0.54 -6.81
CA LYS A 75 -17.79 1.34 -8.01
C LYS A 75 -18.18 2.76 -7.64
N GLU A 76 -19.04 2.90 -6.62
CA GLU A 76 -19.45 4.22 -6.13
C GLU A 76 -18.24 5.02 -5.63
N LEU A 77 -17.36 4.41 -4.82
CA LEU A 77 -16.15 5.06 -4.32
C LEU A 77 -15.28 5.56 -5.48
N VAL A 78 -14.97 4.70 -6.46
CA VAL A 78 -14.13 5.08 -7.60
C VAL A 78 -14.78 6.21 -8.41
N GLN A 79 -16.09 6.13 -8.68
CA GLN A 79 -16.81 7.18 -9.39
C GLN A 79 -16.78 8.53 -8.65
N GLN A 80 -16.95 8.52 -7.33
CA GLN A 80 -16.91 9.72 -6.51
C GLN A 80 -15.49 10.29 -6.40
N CYS A 81 -14.47 9.41 -6.36
CA CYS A 81 -13.06 9.80 -6.45
C CYS A 81 -12.77 10.48 -7.80
N HIS A 82 -13.15 9.88 -8.91
CA HIS A 82 -12.91 10.42 -10.24
C HIS A 82 -13.57 11.79 -10.46
N LYS A 83 -14.79 12.01 -9.96
CA LYS A 83 -15.44 13.33 -9.99
C LYS A 83 -14.63 14.43 -9.29
N ARG A 84 -13.78 14.06 -8.33
CA ARG A 84 -12.89 14.95 -7.57
C ARG A 84 -11.45 14.97 -8.11
N GLY A 85 -11.17 14.26 -9.21
CA GLY A 85 -9.82 14.11 -9.75
C GLY A 85 -8.91 13.26 -8.87
N ILE A 86 -9.47 12.36 -8.05
CA ILE A 86 -8.77 11.42 -7.18
C ILE A 86 -8.73 10.05 -7.87
N ARG A 87 -7.56 9.46 -8.01
CA ARG A 87 -7.35 8.10 -8.52
C ARG A 87 -7.46 7.06 -7.41
N VAL A 88 -7.77 5.81 -7.79
CA VAL A 88 -7.88 4.69 -6.84
C VAL A 88 -7.00 3.54 -7.28
N ILE A 89 -6.13 3.09 -6.37
CA ILE A 89 -5.21 1.96 -6.55
C ILE A 89 -5.63 0.84 -5.57
N LEU A 90 -5.71 -0.39 -6.07
CA LEU A 90 -5.96 -1.57 -5.24
C LEU A 90 -4.68 -2.32 -4.93
N ASP A 91 -4.72 -3.12 -3.86
CA ASP A 91 -3.65 -4.06 -3.50
C ASP A 91 -3.86 -5.42 -4.17
N GLY A 92 -2.85 -5.89 -4.88
CA GLY A 92 -2.83 -7.17 -5.57
C GLY A 92 -1.92 -8.17 -4.86
N VAL A 93 -2.49 -9.11 -4.13
CA VAL A 93 -1.77 -10.17 -3.42
C VAL A 93 -1.67 -11.39 -4.32
N PHE A 94 -0.59 -11.48 -5.11
CA PHE A 94 -0.43 -12.50 -6.15
C PHE A 94 0.69 -13.50 -5.88
N ASN A 95 1.51 -13.25 -4.85
CA ASN A 95 2.57 -14.18 -4.42
C ASN A 95 1.98 -15.43 -3.75
N HIS A 96 0.91 -15.27 -3.00
CA HIS A 96 0.25 -16.31 -2.23
C HIS A 96 -1.27 -16.07 -2.21
N CYS A 97 -2.03 -17.03 -1.72
CA CYS A 97 -3.46 -16.90 -1.49
C CYS A 97 -3.81 -17.36 -0.08
N GLY A 98 -5.07 -17.29 0.30
CA GLY A 98 -5.57 -17.87 1.54
C GLY A 98 -5.68 -19.39 1.47
N ALA A 99 -5.57 -20.07 2.61
CA ALA A 99 -5.74 -21.53 2.69
C ALA A 99 -7.15 -22.02 2.30
N ASP A 100 -8.14 -21.14 2.32
CA ASP A 100 -9.51 -21.42 1.89
C ASP A 100 -9.78 -21.00 0.43
N PHE A 101 -8.77 -20.55 -0.32
CA PHE A 101 -8.85 -20.34 -1.77
C PHE A 101 -9.25 -21.64 -2.46
N PHE A 102 -10.16 -21.57 -3.42
CA PHE A 102 -10.80 -22.76 -4.02
C PHE A 102 -9.80 -23.81 -4.53
N ALA A 103 -8.71 -23.36 -5.16
CA ALA A 103 -7.70 -24.26 -5.72
C ALA A 103 -6.90 -24.97 -4.61
N PHE A 104 -6.55 -24.24 -3.53
CA PHE A 104 -5.81 -24.84 -2.40
C PHE A 104 -6.70 -25.79 -1.58
N ARG A 105 -7.99 -25.46 -1.39
CA ARG A 105 -8.94 -26.40 -0.76
C ARG A 105 -9.04 -27.72 -1.51
N ASP A 106 -9.10 -27.67 -2.86
CA ASP A 106 -9.14 -28.88 -3.68
C ASP A 106 -7.85 -29.70 -3.54
N VAL A 107 -6.69 -29.02 -3.54
CA VAL A 107 -5.38 -29.66 -3.33
C VAL A 107 -5.27 -30.28 -1.93
N ARG A 108 -5.73 -29.60 -0.89
CA ARG A 108 -5.76 -30.18 0.49
C ARG A 108 -6.61 -31.44 0.58
N GLN A 109 -7.68 -31.53 -0.18
CA GLN A 109 -8.58 -32.72 -0.17
C GLN A 109 -8.07 -33.86 -1.04
N LYS A 110 -7.46 -33.56 -2.19
CA LYS A 110 -7.13 -34.56 -3.24
C LYS A 110 -5.63 -34.81 -3.38
N GLY A 111 -4.79 -34.00 -2.74
CA GLY A 111 -3.34 -34.07 -2.87
C GLY A 111 -2.94 -33.97 -4.36
N LYS A 112 -2.02 -34.84 -4.78
CA LYS A 112 -1.52 -34.90 -6.16
C LYS A 112 -2.57 -35.17 -7.24
N ALA A 113 -3.75 -35.69 -6.87
CA ALA A 113 -4.86 -35.93 -7.80
C ALA A 113 -5.68 -34.65 -8.12
N SER A 114 -5.42 -33.55 -7.45
CA SER A 114 -6.04 -32.28 -7.77
C SER A 114 -5.56 -31.74 -9.12
N ARG A 115 -6.48 -31.22 -9.93
CA ARG A 115 -6.10 -30.48 -11.16
C ARG A 115 -5.31 -29.20 -10.87
N TYR A 116 -5.41 -28.68 -9.66
CA TYR A 116 -4.74 -27.45 -9.21
C TYR A 116 -3.40 -27.74 -8.49
N TYR A 117 -2.93 -29.00 -8.46
CA TYR A 117 -1.71 -29.34 -7.74
C TYR A 117 -0.50 -28.51 -8.21
N ASN A 118 -0.34 -28.28 -9.51
CA ASN A 118 0.73 -27.49 -10.09
C ASN A 118 0.53 -25.97 -9.99
N TRP A 119 -0.58 -25.51 -9.40
CA TRP A 119 -0.80 -24.09 -9.14
C TRP A 119 0.01 -23.57 -7.95
N PHE A 120 0.61 -24.47 -7.18
CA PHE A 120 1.39 -24.14 -6.00
C PHE A 120 2.82 -24.70 -6.12
N TYR A 121 3.74 -24.08 -5.40
CA TYR A 121 5.13 -24.52 -5.36
C TYR A 121 5.35 -25.63 -4.33
N HIS A 122 6.22 -26.62 -4.67
CA HIS A 122 6.79 -27.62 -3.78
C HIS A 122 5.77 -28.32 -2.86
N LEU A 123 4.65 -28.75 -3.41
CA LEU A 123 3.65 -29.50 -2.66
C LEU A 123 4.10 -30.96 -2.44
N PRO A 124 3.91 -31.54 -1.24
CA PRO A 124 4.01 -32.97 -1.02
C PRO A 124 2.82 -33.69 -1.67
N GLU A 125 2.93 -35.00 -1.87
CA GLU A 125 1.84 -35.81 -2.46
C GLU A 125 0.53 -35.72 -1.66
N THR A 126 0.65 -35.59 -0.32
CA THR A 126 -0.45 -35.36 0.61
C THR A 126 -0.09 -34.20 1.51
N ILE A 127 -0.93 -33.20 1.56
CA ILE A 127 -0.70 -31.98 2.33
C ILE A 127 -1.06 -32.18 3.79
N GLN A 128 -0.13 -31.85 4.68
CA GLN A 128 -0.39 -31.72 6.11
C GLN A 128 -0.56 -30.23 6.44
N TYR A 129 -1.79 -29.86 6.82
CA TYR A 129 -2.07 -28.49 7.27
C TYR A 129 -1.59 -28.31 8.72
N ALA A 130 -0.27 -28.28 8.88
CA ALA A 130 0.43 -28.20 10.16
C ALA A 130 1.24 -26.91 10.29
N ASP A 131 1.82 -26.68 11.44
CA ASP A 131 2.69 -25.55 11.70
C ASP A 131 4.05 -26.09 12.24
N PRO A 132 5.17 -25.92 11.47
CA PRO A 132 5.25 -25.26 10.17
C PRO A 132 4.57 -26.07 9.04
N PRO A 133 4.17 -25.42 7.92
CA PRO A 133 3.60 -26.12 6.78
C PRO A 133 4.62 -27.02 6.08
N ASP A 134 4.15 -28.12 5.49
CA ASP A 134 4.96 -29.02 4.66
C ASP A 134 4.97 -28.62 3.18
N TYR A 135 4.54 -27.39 2.86
CA TYR A 135 4.48 -26.79 1.54
C TYR A 135 5.02 -25.36 1.56
N GLU A 136 5.38 -24.82 0.40
CA GLU A 136 5.79 -23.41 0.28
C GLU A 136 4.65 -22.48 0.66
N ALA A 137 4.95 -21.58 1.58
CA ALA A 137 4.03 -20.57 2.09
C ALA A 137 4.78 -19.25 2.35
N PHE A 138 4.10 -18.12 2.19
CA PHE A 138 4.66 -16.82 2.53
C PHE A 138 5.05 -16.79 4.02
N ALA A 139 6.30 -16.42 4.29
CA ALA A 139 6.87 -16.35 5.65
C ALA A 139 6.64 -17.61 6.51
N TYR A 140 6.52 -18.79 5.89
CA TYR A 140 6.18 -20.07 6.54
C TYR A 140 4.81 -20.08 7.25
N VAL A 141 3.91 -19.14 6.89
CA VAL A 141 2.56 -19.07 7.43
C VAL A 141 1.66 -20.05 6.66
N LYS A 142 1.17 -21.10 7.35
CA LYS A 142 0.36 -22.16 6.71
C LYS A 142 -0.93 -21.67 6.07
N GLU A 143 -1.46 -20.52 6.52
CA GLU A 143 -2.63 -19.88 5.97
C GLU A 143 -2.37 -19.19 4.62
N MET A 144 -1.09 -19.08 4.18
CA MET A 144 -0.69 -18.30 2.99
C MET A 144 0.13 -19.16 1.99
N PRO A 145 -0.46 -20.21 1.38
CA PRO A 145 0.22 -21.07 0.41
C PRO A 145 0.67 -20.28 -0.82
N LYS A 146 1.92 -20.51 -1.25
CA LYS A 146 2.56 -19.80 -2.35
C LYS A 146 2.06 -20.26 -3.71
N LEU A 147 1.58 -19.32 -4.53
CA LEU A 147 1.13 -19.56 -5.89
C LEU A 147 2.31 -19.75 -6.86
N ASN A 148 2.20 -20.71 -7.75
CA ASN A 148 3.18 -20.95 -8.82
C ASN A 148 2.93 -19.99 -10.00
N THR A 149 3.45 -18.78 -9.92
CA THR A 149 3.34 -17.77 -10.97
C THR A 149 4.14 -18.08 -12.25
N GLY A 150 4.84 -19.23 -12.29
CA GLY A 150 5.39 -19.82 -13.51
C GLY A 150 4.41 -20.74 -14.25
N ASN A 151 3.29 -21.12 -13.63
CA ASN A 151 2.27 -21.96 -14.25
C ASN A 151 1.36 -21.10 -15.15
N PRO A 152 1.19 -21.46 -16.45
CA PRO A 152 0.37 -20.66 -17.38
C PRO A 152 -1.07 -20.44 -16.94
N GLU A 153 -1.72 -21.43 -16.30
CA GLU A 153 -3.09 -21.30 -15.80
C GLU A 153 -3.18 -20.29 -14.65
N VAL A 154 -2.16 -20.24 -13.76
CA VAL A 154 -2.06 -19.26 -12.68
C VAL A 154 -1.82 -17.88 -13.26
N VAL A 155 -0.92 -17.74 -14.25
CA VAL A 155 -0.68 -16.48 -14.95
C VAL A 155 -1.97 -15.95 -15.57
N GLU A 156 -2.69 -16.79 -16.30
CA GLU A 156 -3.97 -16.43 -16.92
C GLU A 156 -5.01 -16.01 -15.87
N TYR A 157 -5.15 -16.79 -14.79
CA TYR A 157 -6.08 -16.49 -13.70
C TYR A 157 -5.81 -15.13 -13.07
N LEU A 158 -4.55 -14.86 -12.68
CA LEU A 158 -4.18 -13.62 -12.00
C LEU A 158 -4.19 -12.41 -12.95
N CYS A 159 -3.84 -12.57 -14.23
CA CYS A 159 -4.04 -11.54 -15.24
C CYS A 159 -5.54 -11.22 -15.43
N ASN A 160 -6.41 -12.23 -15.38
CA ASN A 160 -7.85 -12.02 -15.43
C ASN A 160 -8.35 -11.25 -14.20
N VAL A 161 -7.83 -11.53 -12.99
CA VAL A 161 -8.11 -10.72 -11.79
C VAL A 161 -7.75 -9.27 -12.03
N GLY A 162 -6.50 -9.02 -12.50
CA GLY A 162 -6.01 -7.67 -12.76
C GLY A 162 -6.87 -6.88 -13.72
N THR A 163 -7.29 -7.52 -14.82
CA THR A 163 -8.13 -6.88 -15.85
C THR A 163 -9.61 -6.77 -15.45
N TYR A 164 -10.10 -7.69 -14.61
CA TYR A 164 -11.49 -7.69 -14.13
C TYR A 164 -11.80 -6.40 -13.37
N TRP A 165 -11.00 -6.04 -12.37
CA TRP A 165 -11.27 -4.87 -11.54
C TRP A 165 -11.13 -3.55 -12.29
N ILE A 166 -10.28 -3.50 -13.34
CA ILE A 166 -10.23 -2.35 -14.24
C ILE A 166 -11.56 -2.19 -14.98
N ARG A 167 -12.10 -3.28 -15.53
CA ARG A 167 -13.39 -3.24 -16.26
C ARG A 167 -14.58 -3.04 -15.33
N GLU A 168 -14.54 -3.66 -14.13
CA GLU A 168 -15.66 -3.68 -13.20
C GLU A 168 -15.80 -2.36 -12.42
N ALA A 169 -14.71 -1.76 -11.99
CA ALA A 169 -14.71 -0.59 -11.10
C ALA A 169 -13.92 0.60 -11.64
N ASP A 170 -13.29 0.49 -12.82
CA ASP A 170 -12.47 1.53 -13.44
C ASP A 170 -11.32 2.03 -12.54
N ILE A 171 -10.68 1.12 -11.80
CA ILE A 171 -9.52 1.45 -10.96
C ILE A 171 -8.35 2.02 -11.79
N ASP A 172 -7.45 2.77 -11.15
CA ASP A 172 -6.36 3.48 -11.80
C ASP A 172 -4.99 2.84 -11.62
N GLY A 173 -4.89 1.83 -10.76
CA GLY A 173 -3.61 1.17 -10.52
C GLY A 173 -3.68 -0.04 -9.61
N TRP A 174 -2.53 -0.69 -9.51
CA TRP A 174 -2.27 -1.81 -8.62
C TRP A 174 -1.01 -1.53 -7.79
N ARG A 175 -1.09 -1.68 -6.48
CA ARG A 175 0.06 -1.96 -5.64
C ARG A 175 0.21 -3.47 -5.55
N LEU A 176 1.39 -3.99 -5.75
CA LEU A 176 1.65 -5.40 -5.98
C LEU A 176 2.48 -5.93 -4.81
N ASP A 177 1.81 -6.72 -3.97
CA ASP A 177 2.33 -7.26 -2.72
C ASP A 177 3.47 -8.26 -2.95
N VAL A 178 4.51 -8.20 -2.11
CA VAL A 178 5.69 -9.11 -2.15
C VAL A 178 6.23 -9.31 -3.57
N ALA A 179 6.34 -8.22 -4.33
CA ALA A 179 6.62 -8.27 -5.77
C ALA A 179 7.99 -8.87 -6.11
N ASN A 180 8.95 -8.82 -5.20
CA ASN A 180 10.29 -9.40 -5.35
C ASN A 180 10.33 -10.93 -5.28
N GLU A 181 9.30 -11.59 -4.75
CA GLU A 181 9.21 -13.05 -4.69
C GLU A 181 8.48 -13.67 -5.90
N ILE A 182 7.96 -12.85 -6.81
CA ILE A 182 7.29 -13.27 -8.03
C ILE A 182 8.22 -13.13 -9.22
N ASN A 183 8.18 -14.07 -10.16
CA ASN A 183 9.05 -14.06 -11.31
C ASN A 183 8.77 -12.89 -12.27
N HIS A 184 9.81 -12.40 -12.94
CA HIS A 184 9.75 -11.26 -13.85
C HIS A 184 8.85 -11.47 -15.06
N GLU A 185 8.75 -12.71 -15.57
CA GLU A 185 7.91 -13.03 -16.73
C GLU A 185 6.42 -12.87 -16.40
N PHE A 186 6.03 -13.23 -15.17
CA PHE A 186 4.68 -12.96 -14.69
C PHE A 186 4.37 -11.46 -14.69
N TRP A 187 5.29 -10.63 -14.17
CA TRP A 187 5.08 -9.18 -14.12
C TRP A 187 5.00 -8.54 -15.51
N ARG A 188 5.76 -9.03 -16.48
CA ARG A 188 5.67 -8.59 -17.88
C ARG A 188 4.32 -8.98 -18.48
N ALA A 189 3.87 -10.21 -18.26
CA ALA A 189 2.57 -10.68 -18.70
C ALA A 189 1.42 -9.90 -18.07
N PHE A 190 1.49 -9.68 -16.75
CA PHE A 190 0.49 -8.90 -16.01
C PHE A 190 0.41 -7.45 -16.51
N ARG A 191 1.56 -6.76 -16.64
CA ARG A 191 1.62 -5.41 -17.21
C ARG A 191 0.99 -5.35 -18.60
N HIS A 192 1.35 -6.29 -19.47
CA HIS A 192 0.78 -6.36 -20.81
C HIS A 192 -0.75 -6.52 -20.78
N ALA A 193 -1.25 -7.44 -19.97
CA ALA A 193 -2.68 -7.72 -19.85
C ALA A 193 -3.47 -6.49 -19.34
N VAL A 194 -3.03 -5.86 -18.26
CA VAL A 194 -3.76 -4.74 -17.65
C VAL A 194 -3.69 -3.47 -18.51
N ARG A 195 -2.56 -3.21 -19.16
CA ARG A 195 -2.41 -2.06 -20.08
C ARG A 195 -3.16 -2.22 -21.39
N ALA A 196 -3.43 -3.43 -21.81
CA ALA A 196 -4.33 -3.69 -22.95
C ALA A 196 -5.78 -3.26 -22.66
N VAL A 197 -6.17 -3.16 -21.38
CA VAL A 197 -7.51 -2.71 -20.95
C VAL A 197 -7.52 -1.20 -20.65
N LYS A 198 -6.49 -0.69 -19.94
CA LYS A 198 -6.36 0.72 -19.57
C LYS A 198 -4.88 1.12 -19.70
N GLU A 199 -4.55 1.89 -20.72
CA GLU A 199 -3.17 2.20 -21.11
C GLU A 199 -2.39 2.90 -19.98
N ASP A 200 -3.04 3.77 -19.22
CA ASP A 200 -2.43 4.57 -18.14
C ASP A 200 -2.55 3.93 -16.75
N ILE A 201 -2.93 2.62 -16.67
CA ILE A 201 -2.95 1.90 -15.39
C ILE A 201 -1.57 1.93 -14.73
N PHE A 202 -1.50 2.33 -13.47
CA PHE A 202 -0.26 2.54 -12.75
C PHE A 202 0.10 1.33 -11.88
N LEU A 203 1.33 0.83 -12.02
CA LEU A 203 1.80 -0.36 -11.30
C LEU A 203 2.90 0.00 -10.30
N ILE A 204 2.65 -0.28 -9.03
CA ILE A 204 3.58 -0.04 -7.92
C ILE A 204 3.97 -1.39 -7.32
N GLY A 205 5.24 -1.79 -7.41
CA GLY A 205 5.73 -2.99 -6.74
C GLY A 205 6.08 -2.70 -5.27
N GLU A 206 5.71 -3.60 -4.38
CA GLU A 206 6.30 -3.62 -3.05
C GLU A 206 7.65 -4.35 -3.13
N ILE A 207 8.73 -3.59 -2.95
CA ILE A 207 10.10 -4.08 -2.96
C ILE A 207 10.86 -3.36 -1.87
N TRP A 208 11.32 -4.12 -0.88
CA TRP A 208 11.99 -3.57 0.30
C TRP A 208 13.45 -3.20 0.06
N GLU A 209 14.00 -3.63 -1.08
CA GLU A 209 15.40 -3.48 -1.47
C GLU A 209 15.56 -2.59 -2.70
N GLU A 210 16.69 -2.76 -3.40
CA GLU A 210 16.96 -2.07 -4.65
C GLU A 210 16.07 -2.60 -5.79
N ALA A 211 15.26 -1.73 -6.37
CA ALA A 211 14.23 -2.10 -7.34
C ALA A 211 14.63 -1.92 -8.82
N GLY A 212 15.92 -1.68 -9.12
CA GLY A 212 16.38 -1.30 -10.46
C GLY A 212 15.96 -2.25 -11.59
N ILE A 213 15.94 -3.56 -11.32
CA ILE A 213 15.58 -4.56 -12.34
C ILE A 213 14.08 -4.57 -12.66
N TRP A 214 13.22 -4.09 -11.78
CA TRP A 214 11.76 -3.99 -12.00
C TRP A 214 11.34 -2.66 -12.64
N LEU A 215 12.23 -1.65 -12.64
CA LEU A 215 11.97 -0.29 -13.14
C LEU A 215 12.55 -0.03 -14.54
N GLN A 216 12.72 -1.08 -15.36
CA GLN A 216 13.23 -0.97 -16.73
C GLN A 216 12.14 -0.58 -17.76
N GLY A 217 10.91 -0.33 -17.32
CA GLY A 217 9.78 0.06 -18.18
C GLY A 217 8.90 -1.11 -18.65
N ASP A 218 9.27 -2.35 -18.34
CA ASP A 218 8.59 -3.57 -18.76
C ASP A 218 7.78 -4.27 -17.66
N GLN A 219 7.91 -3.82 -16.38
CA GLN A 219 7.25 -4.39 -15.23
C GLN A 219 6.48 -3.33 -14.44
N PHE A 220 7.15 -2.54 -13.62
CA PHE A 220 6.51 -1.52 -12.78
C PHE A 220 6.80 -0.10 -13.24
N ASP A 221 5.90 0.82 -12.90
CA ASP A 221 6.06 2.25 -13.09
C ASP A 221 6.73 2.88 -11.87
N SER A 222 6.54 2.26 -10.69
CA SER A 222 7.00 2.73 -9.40
C SER A 222 7.25 1.55 -8.45
N THR A 223 7.95 1.82 -7.36
CA THR A 223 7.99 0.91 -6.21
C THR A 223 7.79 1.69 -4.91
N MET A 224 7.37 0.99 -3.85
CA MET A 224 7.38 1.52 -2.49
C MET A 224 8.83 1.74 -2.06
N ASN A 225 9.19 3.00 -1.78
CA ASN A 225 10.59 3.37 -1.52
C ASN A 225 10.95 3.21 -0.04
N TYR A 226 11.16 1.98 0.40
CA TYR A 226 11.57 1.67 1.76
C TYR A 226 12.92 2.29 2.13
N THR A 227 13.85 2.44 1.18
CA THR A 227 15.12 3.13 1.43
C THR A 227 14.89 4.57 1.90
N PHE A 228 13.96 5.30 1.27
CA PHE A 228 13.57 6.65 1.71
C PHE A 228 13.01 6.64 3.14
N SER A 229 12.08 5.72 3.41
CA SER A 229 11.45 5.58 4.74
C SER A 229 12.51 5.32 5.83
N TYR A 230 13.43 4.38 5.59
CA TYR A 230 14.48 4.04 6.55
C TYR A 230 15.46 5.21 6.79
N LEU A 231 15.87 5.92 5.75
CA LEU A 231 16.74 7.08 5.89
C LEU A 231 16.06 8.20 6.69
N CYS A 232 14.80 8.48 6.41
CA CYS A 232 14.02 9.47 7.16
C CYS A 232 13.80 9.04 8.62
N ARG A 233 13.52 7.76 8.86
CA ARG A 233 13.39 7.19 10.20
C ARG A 233 14.67 7.38 11.02
N ASP A 234 15.82 7.01 10.44
CA ASP A 234 17.09 7.01 11.15
C ASP A 234 17.61 8.44 11.35
N PHE A 235 17.32 9.38 10.44
CA PHE A 235 17.70 10.78 10.57
C PHE A 235 16.71 11.61 11.40
N PHE A 236 15.46 11.77 10.93
CA PHE A 236 14.47 12.62 11.61
C PHE A 236 13.86 11.93 12.84
N GLY A 237 13.57 10.64 12.75
CA GLY A 237 12.94 9.88 13.84
C GLY A 237 13.91 9.65 14.99
N LYS A 238 14.94 8.88 14.75
CA LYS A 238 15.86 8.42 15.79
C LYS A 238 17.03 9.39 16.04
N GLY A 239 17.48 10.13 15.02
CA GLY A 239 18.66 10.99 15.11
C GLY A 239 19.99 10.19 15.14
N GLU A 240 20.01 9.04 14.48
CA GLU A 240 21.17 8.15 14.40
C GLU A 240 22.14 8.53 13.27
N LEU A 241 21.68 9.31 12.28
CA LEU A 241 22.48 9.80 11.17
C LEU A 241 22.87 11.25 11.36
N SER A 242 24.10 11.60 11.01
CA SER A 242 24.52 13.00 10.83
C SER A 242 23.89 13.58 9.54
N VAL A 243 23.88 14.90 9.42
CA VAL A 243 23.37 15.60 8.22
C VAL A 243 24.12 15.16 6.96
N SER A 244 25.45 15.03 7.03
CA SER A 244 26.27 14.62 5.88
C SER A 244 26.04 13.16 5.48
N GLU A 245 25.83 12.26 6.43
CA GLU A 245 25.50 10.86 6.13
C GLU A 245 24.12 10.74 5.50
N PHE A 246 23.12 11.44 6.04
CA PHE A 246 21.77 11.49 5.48
C PHE A 246 21.79 12.02 4.04
N ASP A 247 22.45 13.16 3.79
CA ASP A 247 22.56 13.74 2.45
C ASP A 247 23.24 12.79 1.47
N ALA A 248 24.38 12.21 1.83
CA ALA A 248 25.11 11.28 0.97
C ALA A 248 24.29 10.05 0.61
N GLN A 249 23.58 9.46 1.58
CA GLN A 249 22.74 8.29 1.34
C GLN A 249 21.49 8.65 0.53
N MET A 250 20.89 9.82 0.78
CA MET A 250 19.74 10.31 0.03
C MET A 250 20.09 10.57 -1.44
N GLN A 251 21.22 11.23 -1.71
CA GLN A 251 21.73 11.40 -3.06
C GLN A 251 21.99 10.05 -3.76
N ARG A 252 22.63 9.10 -3.04
CA ARG A 252 22.85 7.76 -3.56
C ARG A 252 21.53 7.07 -3.97
N MET A 253 20.50 7.18 -3.15
CA MET A 253 19.18 6.63 -3.45
C MET A 253 18.55 7.31 -4.66
N ILE A 254 18.55 8.66 -4.71
CA ILE A 254 17.93 9.44 -5.80
C ILE A 254 18.58 9.14 -7.15
N TYR A 255 19.91 9.03 -7.21
CA TYR A 255 20.65 8.84 -8.46
C TYR A 255 20.93 7.38 -8.81
N ARG A 256 20.37 6.44 -8.05
CA ARG A 256 20.53 4.99 -8.30
C ARG A 256 19.79 4.51 -9.54
N TYR A 257 18.61 5.08 -9.80
CA TYR A 257 17.73 4.70 -10.90
C TYR A 257 17.79 5.69 -12.07
N PRO A 258 17.34 5.30 -13.28
CA PRO A 258 17.03 6.29 -14.32
C PRO A 258 16.14 7.39 -13.74
N TRP A 259 16.37 8.64 -14.15
CA TRP A 259 15.71 9.81 -13.52
C TRP A 259 14.18 9.70 -13.47
N GLN A 260 13.58 9.16 -14.52
CA GLN A 260 12.13 8.89 -14.57
C GLN A 260 11.67 7.92 -13.48
N GLY A 261 12.48 6.88 -13.22
CA GLY A 261 12.22 5.93 -12.14
C GLY A 261 12.31 6.59 -10.76
N SER A 262 13.31 7.45 -10.53
CA SER A 262 13.44 8.19 -9.27
C SER A 262 12.29 9.17 -9.04
N LEU A 263 11.82 9.84 -10.11
CA LEU A 263 10.65 10.73 -10.04
C LEU A 263 9.34 9.97 -9.74
N ALA A 264 9.26 8.71 -10.10
CA ALA A 264 8.06 7.89 -9.92
C ALA A 264 8.04 7.08 -8.61
N GLN A 265 9.15 7.01 -7.87
CA GLN A 265 9.21 6.27 -6.60
C GLN A 265 8.17 6.77 -5.60
N MET A 266 7.37 5.85 -5.04
CA MET A 266 6.42 6.18 -3.97
C MET A 266 7.16 6.29 -2.64
N ASN A 267 7.44 7.51 -2.22
CA ASN A 267 8.09 7.81 -0.94
C ASN A 267 7.06 7.90 0.17
N PHE A 268 7.37 7.33 1.32
CA PHE A 268 6.52 7.33 2.51
C PHE A 268 7.39 7.34 3.77
N LEU A 269 6.83 7.74 4.90
CA LEU A 269 7.51 7.70 6.20
C LEU A 269 7.12 6.47 7.00
N ASP A 270 5.87 6.07 6.91
CA ASP A 270 5.31 4.88 7.53
C ASP A 270 4.19 4.27 6.66
N SER A 271 3.71 3.10 7.07
CA SER A 271 2.67 2.35 6.36
C SER A 271 1.97 1.38 7.32
N HIS A 272 1.09 0.54 6.77
CA HIS A 272 0.45 -0.56 7.51
C HIS A 272 1.42 -1.69 7.91
N ASP A 273 2.67 -1.70 7.44
CA ASP A 273 3.68 -2.74 7.72
C ASP A 273 4.78 -2.30 8.69
N ILE A 274 4.85 -1.02 8.99
CA ILE A 274 5.87 -0.47 9.88
C ILE A 274 5.24 0.51 10.89
N PRO A 275 5.85 0.72 12.06
CA PRO A 275 5.36 1.64 13.07
C PRO A 275 5.11 3.06 12.57
N ARG A 276 4.15 3.75 13.18
CA ARG A 276 3.85 5.16 12.90
C ARG A 276 5.08 6.04 13.09
N PHE A 277 5.26 7.01 12.19
CA PHE A 277 6.46 7.84 12.19
C PHE A 277 6.61 8.68 13.47
N LEU A 278 5.49 9.12 14.06
CA LEU A 278 5.51 9.82 15.35
C LEU A 278 6.15 9.00 16.46
N SER A 279 5.94 7.67 16.46
CA SER A 279 6.55 6.77 17.43
C SER A 279 8.07 6.71 17.30
N TYR A 280 8.62 6.69 16.09
CA TYR A 280 10.05 6.80 15.87
C TYR A 280 10.62 8.15 16.34
N CYS A 281 9.80 9.20 16.31
CA CYS A 281 10.14 10.51 16.83
C CYS A 281 9.99 10.63 18.37
N ASN A 282 9.63 9.55 19.07
CA ASN A 282 9.31 9.57 20.51
C ASN A 282 8.26 10.65 20.86
N GLY A 283 7.21 10.79 20.03
CA GLY A 283 6.16 11.79 20.19
C GLY A 283 6.55 13.22 19.84
N ASN A 284 7.76 13.46 19.31
CA ASN A 284 8.21 14.80 18.93
C ASN A 284 7.60 15.24 17.59
N ARG A 285 6.48 15.96 17.66
CA ARG A 285 5.72 16.47 16.52
C ARG A 285 6.55 17.33 15.57
N LYS A 286 7.49 18.13 16.06
CA LYS A 286 8.34 19.00 15.21
C LYS A 286 9.28 18.19 14.32
N ARG A 287 9.82 17.08 14.83
CA ARG A 287 10.64 16.16 14.02
C ARG A 287 9.81 15.50 12.93
N MET A 288 8.61 15.02 13.28
CA MET A 288 7.66 14.46 12.33
C MET A 288 7.27 15.48 11.25
N GLU A 289 6.90 16.69 11.64
CA GLU A 289 6.58 17.78 10.71
C GLU A 289 7.72 18.06 9.72
N LEU A 290 8.96 18.10 10.20
CA LEU A 290 10.13 18.33 9.37
C LEU A 290 10.35 17.18 8.37
N ALA A 291 10.15 15.94 8.79
CA ALA A 291 10.22 14.77 7.90
C ALA A 291 9.14 14.80 6.81
N PHE A 292 7.90 15.15 7.16
CA PHE A 292 6.82 15.31 6.17
C PHE A 292 7.07 16.49 5.22
N PHE A 293 7.59 17.61 5.74
CA PHE A 293 8.02 18.69 4.85
C PHE A 293 9.06 18.21 3.84
N TYR A 294 10.07 17.45 4.29
CA TYR A 294 11.07 16.86 3.41
C TYR A 294 10.46 15.88 2.40
N LEU A 295 9.51 15.04 2.83
CA LEU A 295 8.76 14.13 1.95
C LEU A 295 8.05 14.89 0.82
N PHE A 296 7.34 15.98 1.14
CA PHE A 296 6.59 16.75 0.15
C PHE A 296 7.49 17.58 -0.78
N MET A 297 8.65 18.02 -0.30
CA MET A 297 9.59 18.85 -1.09
C MET A 297 10.61 18.02 -1.88
N GLY A 298 10.78 16.75 -1.53
CA GLY A 298 11.75 15.85 -2.14
C GLY A 298 11.37 15.29 -3.51
N VAL A 299 12.33 14.57 -4.12
CA VAL A 299 12.15 13.82 -5.37
C VAL A 299 11.29 12.58 -5.11
N GLY A 300 10.41 12.26 -6.05
CA GLY A 300 9.51 11.11 -5.97
C GLY A 300 8.06 11.51 -5.72
N VAL A 301 7.19 10.54 -5.49
CA VAL A 301 5.75 10.71 -5.24
C VAL A 301 5.50 10.58 -3.74
N PRO A 302 5.10 11.64 -3.05
CA PRO A 302 4.82 11.56 -1.61
C PRO A 302 3.54 10.74 -1.35
N SER A 303 3.63 9.80 -0.42
CA SER A 303 2.52 9.02 0.12
C SER A 303 2.39 9.26 1.62
N VAL A 304 1.16 9.42 2.08
CA VAL A 304 0.81 9.64 3.49
C VAL A 304 -0.06 8.48 3.94
N PHE A 305 0.28 7.87 5.05
CA PHE A 305 -0.58 6.89 5.69
C PHE A 305 -1.69 7.62 6.47
N TYR A 306 -2.95 7.14 6.37
CA TYR A 306 -4.08 7.82 7.01
C TYR A 306 -3.83 8.05 8.50
N GLY A 307 -4.17 9.21 8.99
CA GLY A 307 -4.01 9.60 10.40
C GLY A 307 -2.68 10.25 10.75
N ASP A 308 -1.69 10.24 9.86
CA ASP A 308 -0.43 10.98 10.08
C ASP A 308 -0.70 12.47 10.22
N GLU A 309 -1.62 13.00 9.43
CA GLU A 309 -2.01 14.40 9.41
C GLU A 309 -2.65 14.88 10.71
N VAL A 310 -3.03 13.92 11.57
CA VAL A 310 -3.59 14.18 12.91
C VAL A 310 -2.76 13.57 14.03
N TYR A 311 -1.52 13.16 13.75
CA TYR A 311 -0.55 12.62 14.69
C TYR A 311 -0.95 11.28 15.32
N ILE A 312 -1.59 10.38 14.58
CA ILE A 312 -1.80 9.00 15.06
C ILE A 312 -0.44 8.36 15.37
N ASP A 313 -0.38 7.67 16.49
CA ASP A 313 0.79 7.02 17.04
C ASP A 313 0.58 5.52 17.14
N GLY A 314 1.65 4.72 17.19
CA GLY A 314 1.58 3.27 17.34
C GLY A 314 2.88 2.57 16.97
N MET A 315 3.38 1.71 17.87
CA MET A 315 4.58 0.89 17.66
C MET A 315 4.27 -0.54 17.28
N LYS A 316 3.15 -1.09 17.75
CA LYS A 316 2.73 -2.47 17.50
C LYS A 316 1.72 -2.53 16.37
N GLU A 317 1.63 -3.68 15.69
CA GLU A 317 0.80 -3.87 14.51
C GLU A 317 -0.64 -3.36 14.67
N LEU A 318 -1.35 -3.74 15.74
CA LEU A 318 -2.71 -3.29 15.98
C LEU A 318 -2.80 -1.80 16.36
N GLU A 319 -1.72 -1.23 16.91
CA GLU A 319 -1.66 0.18 17.27
C GLU A 319 -1.48 1.05 16.01
N TYR A 320 -0.49 0.72 15.14
CA TYR A 320 -0.26 1.51 13.93
C TYR A 320 -1.33 1.31 12.86
N ARG A 321 -2.13 0.24 12.95
CA ARG A 321 -3.32 0.00 12.11
C ARG A 321 -4.63 0.44 12.78
N ALA A 322 -4.58 1.23 13.86
CA ALA A 322 -5.77 1.72 14.57
C ALA A 322 -6.73 2.45 13.62
N ALA A 323 -8.03 2.32 13.87
CA ALA A 323 -9.05 3.01 13.10
C ALA A 323 -8.92 4.53 13.24
N MET A 324 -9.32 5.26 12.20
CA MET A 324 -9.43 6.71 12.22
C MET A 324 -10.56 7.13 13.17
N ASP A 325 -10.24 7.88 14.23
CA ASP A 325 -11.24 8.50 15.10
C ASP A 325 -11.67 9.85 14.49
N TRP A 326 -12.72 9.82 13.68
CA TRP A 326 -13.23 10.98 12.98
C TRP A 326 -13.77 12.06 13.93
N GLN A 327 -14.25 11.68 15.11
CA GLN A 327 -14.72 12.67 16.09
C GLN A 327 -13.52 13.41 16.69
N ALA A 328 -12.48 12.70 17.11
CA ALA A 328 -11.24 13.31 17.58
C ALA A 328 -10.58 14.20 16.50
N VAL A 329 -10.62 13.78 15.23
CA VAL A 329 -10.16 14.60 14.09
C VAL A 329 -10.89 15.93 14.01
N MET A 330 -12.24 15.92 14.11
CA MET A 330 -13.05 17.13 14.05
C MET A 330 -12.82 18.05 15.26
N GLU A 331 -12.71 17.47 16.46
CA GLU A 331 -12.42 18.21 17.69
C GLU A 331 -11.03 18.87 17.63
N GLN A 332 -10.03 18.14 17.17
CA GLN A 332 -8.66 18.64 17.01
C GLN A 332 -8.58 19.76 15.97
N GLN A 333 -9.34 19.66 14.87
CA GLN A 333 -9.46 20.74 13.88
C GLN A 333 -10.14 21.99 14.47
N ALA A 334 -11.14 21.82 15.31
CA ALA A 334 -11.84 22.94 15.97
C ALA A 334 -10.98 23.67 17.01
N GLU A 335 -10.15 22.92 17.77
CA GLU A 335 -9.20 23.49 18.74
C GLU A 335 -8.03 24.17 18.05
N ASN A 336 -7.48 23.57 16.99
CA ASN A 336 -6.32 24.06 16.25
C ASN A 336 -6.59 25.31 15.43
N ASN A 337 -7.85 25.61 15.10
CA ASN A 337 -8.25 26.92 14.56
C ASN A 337 -7.96 28.09 15.52
N ARG A 338 -7.60 27.81 16.78
CA ARG A 338 -7.19 28.81 17.79
C ARG A 338 -5.67 28.95 17.98
N LEU A 339 -4.88 27.95 17.51
CA LEU A 339 -3.43 27.92 17.66
C LEU A 339 -2.81 27.62 16.29
N GLN A 340 -2.01 28.52 15.77
CA GLN A 340 -1.35 28.49 14.46
C GLN A 340 -1.06 27.08 13.87
N GLY A 341 -1.87 26.66 12.88
CA GLY A 341 -1.57 25.63 11.90
C GLY A 341 -1.48 24.19 12.42
N ASN A 342 -2.55 23.39 12.26
CA ASN A 342 -2.48 21.94 12.47
C ASN A 342 -1.69 21.27 11.33
N LEU A 343 -1.27 20.01 11.51
CA LEU A 343 -0.46 19.30 10.52
C LEU A 343 -1.25 19.05 9.22
N ALA A 344 -2.56 18.82 9.29
CA ALA A 344 -3.43 18.68 8.13
C ALA A 344 -3.46 19.94 7.25
N GLU A 345 -3.49 21.13 7.87
CA GLU A 345 -3.37 22.40 7.13
C GLU A 345 -1.99 22.57 6.49
N LYS A 346 -0.92 22.18 7.20
CA LYS A 346 0.44 22.17 6.65
C LYS A 346 0.53 21.23 5.46
N PHE A 347 -0.05 20.02 5.56
CA PHE A 347 -0.11 19.08 4.44
C PHE A 347 -0.81 19.71 3.22
N SER A 348 -1.98 20.30 3.42
CA SER A 348 -2.69 20.97 2.34
C SER A 348 -1.86 22.07 1.68
N CYS A 349 -1.16 22.90 2.49
CA CYS A 349 -0.26 23.92 1.97
C CYS A 349 0.93 23.34 1.20
N TRP A 350 1.59 22.29 1.72
CA TRP A 350 2.73 21.66 1.07
C TRP A 350 2.33 20.92 -0.22
N ILE A 351 1.19 20.27 -0.21
CA ILE A 351 0.61 19.63 -1.41
C ILE A 351 0.28 20.69 -2.47
N ALA A 352 -0.35 21.80 -2.08
CA ALA A 352 -0.66 22.91 -3.00
C ALA A 352 0.62 23.50 -3.60
N LEU A 353 1.64 23.76 -2.77
CA LEU A 353 2.96 24.24 -3.22
C LEU A 353 3.59 23.28 -4.24
N ARG A 354 3.56 21.96 -3.96
CA ARG A 354 4.07 20.96 -4.87
C ARG A 354 3.29 20.90 -6.20
N LYS A 355 1.95 21.08 -6.16
CA LYS A 355 1.12 21.13 -7.36
C LYS A 355 1.39 22.38 -8.20
N GLU A 356 1.62 23.52 -7.58
CA GLU A 356 1.91 24.79 -8.24
C GLU A 356 3.29 24.79 -8.88
N HIS A 357 4.32 24.32 -8.18
CA HIS A 357 5.71 24.38 -8.62
C HIS A 357 6.15 23.10 -9.32
N VAL A 358 6.28 23.17 -10.66
CA VAL A 358 6.74 22.03 -11.47
C VAL A 358 8.13 21.55 -11.10
N ALA A 359 8.99 22.42 -10.57
CA ALA A 359 10.33 22.09 -10.12
C ALA A 359 10.33 21.03 -9.00
N LEU A 360 9.35 21.07 -8.09
CA LEU A 360 9.19 20.08 -7.03
C LEU A 360 8.74 18.68 -7.53
N ARG A 361 8.18 18.63 -8.75
CA ARG A 361 7.67 17.40 -9.35
C ARG A 361 8.56 16.81 -10.44
N LYS A 362 9.32 17.65 -11.15
CA LYS A 362 10.11 17.27 -12.34
C LYS A 362 11.52 17.87 -12.35
N GLY A 363 11.85 18.75 -11.40
CA GLY A 363 13.15 19.39 -11.31
C GLY A 363 14.24 18.43 -10.81
N ASN A 364 15.48 18.82 -11.02
CA ASN A 364 16.64 18.09 -10.49
C ASN A 364 16.82 18.36 -9.00
N TYR A 365 17.41 17.41 -8.31
CA TYR A 365 17.80 17.53 -6.91
C TYR A 365 19.31 17.82 -6.80
N ARG A 366 19.68 18.82 -6.01
CA ARG A 366 21.07 19.13 -5.76
C ARG A 366 21.24 19.72 -4.36
N THR A 367 22.12 19.16 -3.57
CA THR A 367 22.55 19.75 -2.30
C THR A 367 23.41 20.96 -2.58
N ILE A 368 23.02 22.13 -2.05
CA ILE A 368 23.73 23.38 -2.19
C ILE A 368 24.65 23.62 -1.01
N TYR A 369 24.27 23.08 0.14
CA TYR A 369 24.91 23.35 1.41
C TYR A 369 24.67 22.18 2.37
N CYS A 370 25.73 21.69 3.01
CA CYS A 370 25.67 20.57 3.93
C CYS A 370 26.76 20.72 5.02
N ASN A 371 26.33 21.07 6.23
CA ASN A 371 27.15 21.00 7.44
C ASN A 371 26.24 20.60 8.61
N ASP A 372 26.15 21.39 9.69
CA ASP A 372 25.16 21.15 10.77
C ASP A 372 23.72 21.42 10.35
N MET A 373 23.50 22.01 9.17
CA MET A 373 22.23 22.19 8.46
C MET A 373 22.37 21.74 7.02
N MET A 374 21.26 21.39 6.36
CA MET A 374 21.24 21.00 4.96
C MET A 374 20.36 21.95 4.16
N GLY A 375 20.87 22.43 3.01
CA GLY A 375 20.14 23.18 2.00
C GLY A 375 20.12 22.42 0.67
N VAL A 376 18.95 22.26 0.05
CA VAL A 376 18.75 21.55 -1.22
C VAL A 376 17.97 22.40 -2.22
#